data_bb527888e67cc35cae2ae185db159a00
#
_entry.id   bb527888e67cc35cae2ae185db159a00
#
_cell.length_a   1.000
_cell.length_b   1.000
_cell.length_c   1.000
_cell.angle_alpha   90.00
_cell.angle_beta   90.00
_cell.angle_gamma   90.00
#
_symmetry.space_group_name_H-M   'P 1'
#
loop_
_entity.id
_entity.type
_entity.pdbx_description
1 polymer ?
#
loop_
_entity_poly.entity_id
_entity_poly.type
_entity_poly.pdbx_seq_one_letter_code
_entity_poly.pdbx_strand_id
1 'polypeptide(L)'
;MNYIFLTGLAGSGKSLLTSVISDSLEEDGWSVARVNLDPSAENIPYTPDYDIREFIDSKTIFERYGLGSNGALIFAMDLLAGNLQAFLPVLESLDLDFAVVDMPGQLEIFTFRESGPFLLKSISKEDKLVLFLSDVAASSDFQNFLLAEIMARILSFRTNSPTIHVINKTDVSPESVEKIKKFISIKNTNELKNINEKHLFNAYRHIQKITPETTHVFVSAKTKDNVWQIKAYITRAFKGGEDKRE
;
A
#
# COMPACT_ATOMS: atom_id res chain seq x y z
N MET A 1 14.88 -7.20 9.98
CA MET A 1 14.46 -6.58 8.70
C MET A 1 13.14 -5.85 8.90
N ASN A 2 13.00 -4.61 8.43
CA ASN A 2 11.77 -3.81 8.55
C ASN A 2 10.95 -3.94 7.26
N TYR A 3 9.64 -4.08 7.37
CA TYR A 3 8.78 -4.34 6.22
C TYR A 3 7.92 -3.13 5.83
N ILE A 4 7.94 -2.78 4.54
CA ILE A 4 7.15 -1.70 3.95
C ILE A 4 6.22 -2.30 2.92
N PHE A 5 4.94 -2.40 3.24
CA PHE A 5 3.94 -3.00 2.36
C PHE A 5 3.25 -1.93 1.52
N LEU A 6 3.33 -2.07 0.19
CA LEU A 6 2.59 -1.21 -0.74
C LEU A 6 1.31 -1.92 -1.16
N THR A 7 0.18 -1.37 -0.77
CA THR A 7 -1.15 -1.85 -1.15
C THR A 7 -2.01 -0.67 -1.63
N GLY A 8 -3.18 -0.93 -2.14
CA GLY A 8 -4.07 0.13 -2.62
C GLY A 8 -4.75 -0.21 -3.94
N LEU A 9 -5.40 0.78 -4.52
CA LEU A 9 -6.24 0.62 -5.71
C LEU A 9 -5.45 0.05 -6.91
N ALA A 10 -6.12 -0.74 -7.73
CA ALA A 10 -5.55 -1.21 -8.99
C ALA A 10 -5.13 0.00 -9.86
N GLY A 11 -3.98 -0.09 -10.49
CA GLY A 11 -3.45 0.99 -11.32
C GLY A 11 -2.93 2.22 -10.57
N SER A 12 -2.91 2.26 -9.23
CA SER A 12 -2.41 3.40 -8.44
C SER A 12 -0.90 3.63 -8.52
N GLY A 13 -0.14 2.72 -9.13
CA GLY A 13 1.32 2.84 -9.32
C GLY A 13 2.16 2.21 -8.21
N LYS A 14 1.65 1.17 -7.55
CA LYS A 14 2.36 0.43 -6.49
C LYS A 14 3.73 -0.06 -6.93
N SER A 15 3.79 -0.85 -8.01
CA SER A 15 5.05 -1.44 -8.48
C SER A 15 6.11 -0.39 -8.87
N LEU A 16 5.67 0.72 -9.48
CA LEU A 16 6.60 1.82 -9.78
C LEU A 16 7.08 2.50 -8.50
N LEU A 17 6.20 2.72 -7.54
CA LEU A 17 6.59 3.32 -6.26
C LEU A 17 7.48 2.37 -5.43
N THR A 18 7.26 1.05 -5.53
CA THR A 18 8.14 0.03 -4.94
C THR A 18 9.58 0.21 -5.45
N SER A 19 9.77 0.30 -6.78
CA SER A 19 11.09 0.56 -7.37
C SER A 19 11.69 1.87 -6.84
N VAL A 20 10.93 2.97 -6.91
CA VAL A 20 11.43 4.30 -6.57
C VAL A 20 11.79 4.44 -5.08
N ILE A 21 10.99 3.85 -4.18
CA ILE A 21 11.30 3.86 -2.73
C ILE A 21 12.55 3.01 -2.47
N SER A 22 12.64 1.83 -3.07
CA SER A 22 13.80 0.95 -2.90
C SER A 22 15.09 1.65 -3.35
N ASP A 23 15.09 2.22 -4.56
CA ASP A 23 16.23 2.97 -5.09
C ASP A 23 16.61 4.14 -4.16
N SER A 24 15.62 4.87 -3.66
CA SER A 24 15.85 6.03 -2.78
C SER A 24 16.40 5.64 -1.40
N LEU A 25 16.05 4.47 -0.88
CA LEU A 25 16.62 3.94 0.36
C LEU A 25 18.05 3.45 0.15
N GLU A 26 18.33 2.80 -0.99
CA GLU A 26 19.68 2.35 -1.36
C GLU A 26 20.62 3.53 -1.59
N GLU A 27 20.14 4.64 -2.19
CA GLU A 27 20.91 5.89 -2.34
C GLU A 27 21.36 6.47 -0.98
N ASP A 28 20.60 6.22 0.10
CA ASP A 28 20.97 6.60 1.48
C ASP A 28 21.84 5.54 2.19
N GLY A 29 22.24 4.47 1.48
CA GLY A 29 23.14 3.44 2.00
C GLY A 29 22.43 2.30 2.75
N TRP A 30 21.08 2.23 2.73
CA TRP A 30 20.35 1.11 3.31
C TRP A 30 20.36 -0.11 2.39
N SER A 31 20.41 -1.30 2.97
CA SER A 31 20.24 -2.56 2.22
C SER A 31 18.75 -2.88 2.08
N VAL A 32 18.27 -3.11 0.85
CA VAL A 32 16.83 -3.22 0.55
C VAL A 32 16.54 -4.47 -0.27
N ALA A 33 15.57 -5.27 0.18
CA ALA A 33 14.96 -6.33 -0.62
C ALA A 33 13.72 -5.80 -1.34
N ARG A 34 13.62 -6.07 -2.64
CA ARG A 34 12.41 -5.86 -3.44
C ARG A 34 11.63 -7.15 -3.51
N VAL A 35 10.43 -7.17 -2.97
CA VAL A 35 9.60 -8.36 -2.85
C VAL A 35 8.33 -8.20 -3.66
N ASN A 36 8.10 -9.06 -4.64
CA ASN A 36 6.84 -9.13 -5.36
C ASN A 36 5.94 -10.21 -4.77
N LEU A 37 4.81 -9.83 -4.18
CA LEU A 37 3.76 -10.73 -3.72
C LEU A 37 2.46 -10.63 -4.55
N ASP A 38 2.49 -9.95 -5.70
CA ASP A 38 1.37 -9.96 -6.65
C ASP A 38 1.56 -11.06 -7.70
N PRO A 39 0.85 -12.19 -7.58
CA PRO A 39 0.94 -13.29 -8.54
C PRO A 39 0.31 -12.96 -9.90
N SER A 40 -0.38 -11.82 -10.01
CA SER A 40 -1.01 -11.36 -11.26
C SER A 40 -0.21 -10.27 -11.99
N ALA A 41 0.89 -9.80 -11.41
CA ALA A 41 1.70 -8.75 -12.03
C ALA A 41 2.38 -9.28 -13.30
N GLU A 42 2.07 -8.68 -14.46
CA GLU A 42 2.70 -9.09 -15.73
C GLU A 42 4.08 -8.47 -15.90
N ASN A 43 4.17 -7.16 -15.71
CA ASN A 43 5.40 -6.39 -15.85
C ASN A 43 5.62 -5.55 -14.60
N ILE A 44 6.76 -5.76 -13.93
CA ILE A 44 7.21 -4.95 -12.80
C ILE A 44 8.46 -4.16 -13.19
N PRO A 45 8.57 -2.89 -12.77
CA PRO A 45 9.67 -2.01 -13.18
C PRO A 45 10.93 -2.17 -12.32
N TYR A 46 11.10 -3.31 -11.67
CA TYR A 46 12.25 -3.64 -10.84
C TYR A 46 12.58 -5.13 -10.94
N THR A 47 13.79 -5.51 -10.58
CA THR A 47 14.17 -6.92 -10.40
C THR A 47 13.86 -7.30 -8.96
N PRO A 48 12.96 -8.25 -8.70
CA PRO A 48 12.66 -8.68 -7.34
C PRO A 48 13.77 -9.60 -6.81
N ASP A 49 14.07 -9.47 -5.51
CA ASP A 49 14.90 -10.42 -4.76
C ASP A 49 14.09 -11.65 -4.34
N TYR A 50 12.77 -11.48 -4.24
CA TYR A 50 11.80 -12.56 -4.08
C TYR A 50 10.58 -12.29 -4.95
N ASP A 51 10.20 -13.27 -5.76
CA ASP A 51 9.05 -13.17 -6.66
C ASP A 51 8.09 -14.35 -6.41
N ILE A 52 6.87 -14.05 -5.95
CA ILE A 52 5.86 -15.07 -5.70
C ILE A 52 5.47 -15.83 -6.98
N ARG A 53 5.63 -15.23 -8.16
CA ARG A 53 5.28 -15.84 -9.45
C ARG A 53 6.14 -17.06 -9.79
N GLU A 54 7.30 -17.22 -9.16
CA GLU A 54 8.13 -18.42 -9.26
C GLU A 54 7.48 -19.63 -8.59
N PHE A 55 6.58 -19.41 -7.63
CA PHE A 55 5.94 -20.45 -6.85
C PHE A 55 4.44 -20.55 -7.13
N ILE A 56 3.80 -19.44 -7.40
CA ILE A 56 2.34 -19.32 -7.56
C ILE A 56 2.05 -18.44 -8.77
N ASP A 57 1.63 -19.05 -9.88
CA ASP A 57 1.22 -18.34 -11.08
C ASP A 57 -0.31 -18.28 -11.20
N SER A 58 -0.87 -17.08 -11.17
CA SER A 58 -2.31 -16.88 -11.27
C SER A 58 -2.91 -17.35 -12.61
N LYS A 59 -2.13 -17.34 -13.70
CA LYS A 59 -2.56 -17.85 -15.03
C LYS A 59 -2.71 -19.37 -14.97
N THR A 60 -1.76 -20.08 -14.40
CA THR A 60 -1.84 -21.53 -14.20
C THR A 60 -3.04 -21.91 -13.32
N ILE A 61 -3.32 -21.11 -12.27
CA ILE A 61 -4.50 -21.30 -11.42
C ILE A 61 -5.79 -21.08 -12.22
N PHE A 62 -5.86 -20.01 -13.01
CA PHE A 62 -6.99 -19.71 -13.87
C PHE A 62 -7.31 -20.88 -14.83
N GLU A 63 -6.31 -21.40 -15.54
CA GLU A 63 -6.44 -22.46 -16.49
C GLU A 63 -6.82 -23.82 -15.83
N ARG A 64 -6.17 -24.14 -14.71
CA ARG A 64 -6.33 -25.42 -14.03
C ARG A 64 -7.67 -25.56 -13.30
N TYR A 65 -8.15 -24.48 -12.69
CA TYR A 65 -9.35 -24.49 -11.84
C TYR A 65 -10.56 -23.80 -12.46
N GLY A 66 -10.44 -23.24 -13.66
CA GLY A 66 -11.54 -22.53 -14.34
C GLY A 66 -12.05 -21.30 -13.59
N LEU A 67 -11.19 -20.69 -12.77
CA LEU A 67 -11.53 -19.50 -11.99
C LEU A 67 -11.36 -18.25 -12.85
N GLY A 68 -12.26 -17.25 -12.69
CA GLY A 68 -12.02 -15.92 -13.27
C GLY A 68 -10.80 -15.23 -12.63
N SER A 69 -10.28 -14.16 -13.26
CA SER A 69 -9.05 -13.47 -12.83
C SER A 69 -9.03 -13.11 -11.33
N ASN A 70 -10.14 -12.55 -10.81
CA ASN A 70 -10.25 -12.24 -9.39
C ASN A 70 -10.27 -13.49 -8.50
N GLY A 71 -10.97 -14.55 -8.95
CA GLY A 71 -11.00 -15.83 -8.25
C GLY A 71 -9.63 -16.50 -8.19
N ALA A 72 -8.88 -16.49 -9.29
CA ALA A 72 -7.52 -17.01 -9.36
C ALA A 72 -6.57 -16.26 -8.42
N LEU A 73 -6.66 -14.93 -8.38
CA LEU A 73 -5.85 -14.12 -7.49
C LEU A 73 -6.17 -14.38 -6.00
N ILE A 74 -7.46 -14.45 -5.65
CA ILE A 74 -7.90 -14.76 -4.29
C ILE A 74 -7.35 -16.13 -3.87
N PHE A 75 -7.50 -17.14 -4.73
CA PHE A 75 -6.99 -18.48 -4.48
C PHE A 75 -5.46 -18.49 -4.33
N ALA A 76 -4.74 -17.73 -5.16
CA ALA A 76 -3.29 -17.57 -5.06
C ALA A 76 -2.87 -16.98 -3.70
N MET A 77 -3.59 -15.96 -3.23
CA MET A 77 -3.32 -15.35 -1.92
C MET A 77 -3.67 -16.27 -0.74
N ASP A 78 -4.72 -17.08 -0.86
CA ASP A 78 -5.07 -18.09 0.15
C ASP A 78 -4.00 -19.22 0.18
N LEU A 79 -3.48 -19.62 -0.99
CA LEU A 79 -2.35 -20.54 -1.08
C LEU A 79 -1.08 -19.99 -0.45
N LEU A 80 -0.74 -18.72 -0.73
CA LEU A 80 0.41 -18.04 -0.13
C LEU A 80 0.27 -18.01 1.40
N ALA A 81 -0.89 -17.60 1.90
CA ALA A 81 -1.17 -17.56 3.34
C ALA A 81 -1.07 -18.95 3.98
N GLY A 82 -1.52 -19.98 3.30
CA GLY A 82 -1.44 -21.38 3.77
C GLY A 82 -0.02 -21.98 3.74
N ASN A 83 0.89 -21.41 2.92
CA ASN A 83 2.25 -21.92 2.74
C ASN A 83 3.34 -20.96 3.25
N LEU A 84 3.01 -20.08 4.16
CA LEU A 84 3.94 -19.08 4.71
C LEU A 84 5.23 -19.68 5.27
N GLN A 85 5.17 -20.85 5.86
CA GLN A 85 6.33 -21.55 6.43
C GLN A 85 7.38 -21.93 5.37
N ALA A 86 6.98 -22.05 4.11
CA ALA A 86 7.92 -22.33 3.02
C ALA A 86 8.64 -21.07 2.54
N PHE A 87 8.00 -19.90 2.63
CA PHE A 87 8.51 -18.67 2.04
C PHE A 87 9.13 -17.69 3.06
N LEU A 88 8.62 -17.64 4.30
CA LEU A 88 9.17 -16.73 5.33
C LEU A 88 10.66 -16.94 5.60
N PRO A 89 11.18 -18.19 5.72
CA PRO A 89 12.61 -18.41 5.93
C PRO A 89 13.48 -17.83 4.79
N VAL A 90 12.97 -17.85 3.56
CA VAL A 90 13.69 -17.29 2.40
C VAL A 90 13.80 -15.77 2.55
N LEU A 91 12.72 -15.09 2.89
CA LEU A 91 12.75 -13.64 3.15
C LEU A 91 13.65 -13.29 4.34
N GLU A 92 13.53 -14.01 5.44
CA GLU A 92 14.34 -13.79 6.65
C GLU A 92 15.84 -14.03 6.41
N SER A 93 16.19 -14.91 5.49
CA SER A 93 17.59 -15.22 5.16
C SER A 93 18.29 -14.09 4.40
N LEU A 94 17.56 -13.12 3.85
CA LEU A 94 18.15 -11.98 3.14
C LEU A 94 18.93 -11.04 4.06
N ASP A 95 18.61 -11.00 5.35
CA ASP A 95 19.27 -10.21 6.41
C ASP A 95 19.57 -8.75 5.99
N LEU A 96 18.58 -8.08 5.43
CA LEU A 96 18.65 -6.71 4.94
C LEU A 96 17.96 -5.73 5.90
N ASP A 97 18.22 -4.43 5.74
CA ASP A 97 17.62 -3.39 6.59
C ASP A 97 16.12 -3.27 6.36
N PHE A 98 15.71 -3.29 5.07
CA PHE A 98 14.33 -3.12 4.65
C PHE A 98 13.90 -4.18 3.63
N ALA A 99 12.62 -4.54 3.68
CA ALA A 99 11.91 -5.23 2.61
C ALA A 99 10.77 -4.34 2.10
N VAL A 100 10.83 -3.95 0.84
CA VAL A 100 9.76 -3.20 0.16
C VAL A 100 8.91 -4.19 -0.60
N VAL A 101 7.67 -4.37 -0.16
CA VAL A 101 6.79 -5.46 -0.57
C VAL A 101 5.66 -4.93 -1.45
N ASP A 102 5.67 -5.30 -2.72
CA ASP A 102 4.61 -4.99 -3.68
C ASP A 102 3.47 -6.00 -3.54
N MET A 103 2.28 -5.51 -3.17
CA MET A 103 1.11 -6.33 -2.88
C MET A 103 0.08 -6.27 -4.02
N PRO A 104 -0.77 -7.30 -4.18
CA PRO A 104 -1.86 -7.28 -5.14
C PRO A 104 -2.74 -6.03 -5.06
N GLY A 105 -3.26 -5.60 -6.23
CA GLY A 105 -4.08 -4.38 -6.34
C GLY A 105 -5.54 -4.55 -5.93
N GLN A 106 -5.98 -5.75 -5.58
CA GLN A 106 -7.36 -6.00 -5.16
C GLN A 106 -7.52 -5.82 -3.66
N LEU A 107 -8.16 -4.72 -3.30
CA LEU A 107 -8.41 -4.36 -1.89
C LEU A 107 -9.27 -5.36 -1.13
N GLU A 108 -10.13 -6.11 -1.83
CA GLU A 108 -10.99 -7.12 -1.21
C GLU A 108 -10.19 -8.14 -0.39
N ILE A 109 -8.96 -8.45 -0.82
CA ILE A 109 -8.05 -9.38 -0.13
C ILE A 109 -7.71 -8.86 1.27
N PHE A 110 -7.57 -7.56 1.43
CA PHE A 110 -7.16 -6.92 2.69
C PHE A 110 -8.34 -6.43 3.53
N THR A 111 -9.46 -6.07 2.90
CA THR A 111 -10.61 -5.48 3.57
C THR A 111 -11.64 -6.52 3.99
N PHE A 112 -11.88 -7.56 3.19
CA PHE A 112 -12.96 -8.52 3.40
C PHE A 112 -12.49 -9.96 3.63
N ARG A 113 -11.23 -10.28 3.30
CA ARG A 113 -10.66 -11.61 3.54
C ARG A 113 -9.67 -11.61 4.69
N GLU A 114 -9.42 -12.80 5.25
CA GLU A 114 -8.44 -12.97 6.32
C GLU A 114 -7.02 -13.20 5.78
N SER A 115 -6.87 -13.72 4.55
CA SER A 115 -5.56 -14.05 3.96
C SER A 115 -4.61 -12.85 3.90
N GLY A 116 -5.08 -11.67 3.49
CA GLY A 116 -4.26 -10.45 3.44
C GLY A 116 -3.77 -10.00 4.83
N PRO A 117 -4.65 -9.70 5.79
CA PRO A 117 -4.24 -9.35 7.16
C PRO A 117 -3.41 -10.44 7.84
N PHE A 118 -3.74 -11.71 7.62
CA PHE A 118 -2.96 -12.84 8.16
C PHE A 118 -1.54 -12.84 7.59
N LEU A 119 -1.38 -12.63 6.27
CA LEU A 119 -0.09 -12.53 5.61
C LEU A 119 0.77 -11.41 6.21
N LEU A 120 0.22 -10.20 6.32
CA LEU A 120 0.93 -9.06 6.89
C LEU A 120 1.34 -9.30 8.36
N LYS A 121 0.48 -9.93 9.14
CA LYS A 121 0.78 -10.25 10.54
C LYS A 121 1.83 -11.34 10.68
N SER A 122 1.88 -12.29 9.74
CA SER A 122 2.79 -13.44 9.80
C SER A 122 4.18 -13.08 9.27
N ILE A 123 4.29 -12.23 8.25
CA ILE A 123 5.57 -11.79 7.68
C ILE A 123 6.34 -10.95 8.69
N SER A 124 5.69 -10.05 9.42
CA SER A 124 6.35 -9.25 10.44
C SER A 124 5.50 -9.14 11.69
N LYS A 125 6.06 -9.53 12.82
CA LYS A 125 5.37 -9.43 14.12
C LYS A 125 5.39 -8.01 14.68
N GLU A 126 6.43 -7.22 14.42
CA GLU A 126 6.65 -5.94 15.09
C GLU A 126 6.93 -4.76 14.15
N ASP A 127 7.83 -4.85 13.19
CA ASP A 127 8.33 -3.70 12.43
C ASP A 127 7.77 -3.64 11.01
N LYS A 128 6.58 -3.07 10.87
CA LYS A 128 5.92 -2.90 9.56
C LYS A 128 5.27 -1.55 9.41
N LEU A 129 5.31 -1.04 8.19
CA LEU A 129 4.61 0.15 7.72
C LEU A 129 3.79 -0.20 6.49
N VAL A 130 2.56 0.28 6.43
CA VAL A 130 1.70 0.09 5.27
C VAL A 130 1.57 1.41 4.52
N LEU A 131 1.85 1.39 3.24
CA LEU A 131 1.59 2.47 2.30
C LEU A 131 0.35 2.10 1.50
N PHE A 132 -0.77 2.76 1.78
CA PHE A 132 -2.00 2.61 1.01
C PHE A 132 -2.01 3.62 -0.12
N LEU A 133 -2.03 3.15 -1.38
CA LEU A 133 -1.96 4.00 -2.55
C LEU A 133 -3.33 4.22 -3.19
N SER A 134 -3.65 5.47 -3.43
CA SER A 134 -4.65 5.92 -4.40
C SER A 134 -3.99 6.85 -5.43
N ASP A 135 -4.58 7.02 -6.61
CA ASP A 135 -4.10 8.03 -7.53
C ASP A 135 -4.96 9.31 -7.48
N VAL A 136 -4.37 10.41 -7.91
CA VAL A 136 -5.00 11.74 -7.92
C VAL A 136 -6.30 11.75 -8.74
N ALA A 137 -6.35 11.03 -9.87
CA ALA A 137 -7.53 11.02 -10.74
C ALA A 137 -8.70 10.27 -10.08
N ALA A 138 -8.43 9.09 -9.50
CA ALA A 138 -9.43 8.31 -8.77
C ALA A 138 -9.96 9.04 -7.52
N SER A 139 -9.13 9.87 -6.90
CA SER A 139 -9.47 10.62 -5.67
C SER A 139 -9.93 12.07 -5.94
N SER A 140 -10.19 12.44 -7.19
CA SER A 140 -10.45 13.84 -7.59
C SER A 140 -11.84 14.37 -7.19
N ASP A 141 -12.77 13.51 -6.82
CA ASP A 141 -14.05 13.89 -6.20
C ASP A 141 -14.07 13.53 -4.70
N PHE A 142 -14.91 14.26 -3.95
CA PHE A 142 -14.95 14.14 -2.50
C PHE A 142 -15.40 12.75 -2.01
N GLN A 143 -16.33 12.10 -2.72
CA GLN A 143 -16.86 10.79 -2.32
C GLN A 143 -15.78 9.73 -2.48
N ASN A 144 -15.11 9.68 -3.63
CA ASN A 144 -14.03 8.74 -3.90
C ASN A 144 -12.83 8.96 -2.97
N PHE A 145 -12.48 10.21 -2.68
CA PHE A 145 -11.46 10.52 -1.69
C PHE A 145 -11.81 9.97 -0.30
N LEU A 146 -13.03 10.21 0.19
CA LEU A 146 -13.46 9.68 1.48
C LEU A 146 -13.52 8.15 1.51
N LEU A 147 -13.92 7.51 0.41
CA LEU A 147 -13.90 6.05 0.32
C LEU A 147 -12.46 5.51 0.41
N ALA A 148 -11.51 6.13 -0.28
CA ALA A 148 -10.10 5.76 -0.18
C ALA A 148 -9.57 5.93 1.26
N GLU A 149 -9.93 7.02 1.93
CA GLU A 149 -9.61 7.27 3.34
C GLU A 149 -10.17 6.20 4.28
N ILE A 150 -11.44 5.86 4.09
CA ILE A 150 -12.10 4.80 4.87
C ILE A 150 -11.37 3.47 4.67
N MET A 151 -11.00 3.13 3.43
CA MET A 151 -10.26 1.91 3.12
C MET A 151 -8.87 1.88 3.77
N ALA A 152 -8.13 2.98 3.73
CA ALA A 152 -6.83 3.10 4.41
C ALA A 152 -6.96 2.85 5.92
N ARG A 153 -8.01 3.40 6.54
CA ARG A 153 -8.27 3.22 7.97
C ARG A 153 -8.72 1.81 8.33
N ILE A 154 -9.59 1.21 7.52
CA ILE A 154 -9.99 -0.21 7.68
C ILE A 154 -8.76 -1.10 7.60
N LEU A 155 -7.87 -0.85 6.64
CA LEU A 155 -6.63 -1.59 6.49
C LEU A 155 -5.74 -1.45 7.73
N SER A 156 -5.52 -0.23 8.22
CA SER A 156 -4.76 0.03 9.45
C SER A 156 -5.33 -0.74 10.64
N PHE A 157 -6.64 -0.71 10.81
CA PHE A 157 -7.34 -1.41 11.87
C PHE A 157 -7.21 -2.94 11.75
N ARG A 158 -7.43 -3.51 10.56
CA ARG A 158 -7.35 -4.97 10.33
C ARG A 158 -5.95 -5.53 10.48
N THR A 159 -4.95 -4.77 10.04
CA THR A 159 -3.55 -5.21 10.09
C THR A 159 -2.83 -4.85 11.38
N ASN A 160 -3.44 -3.98 12.19
CA ASN A 160 -2.82 -3.38 13.37
C ASN A 160 -1.45 -2.76 13.04
N SER A 161 -1.40 -2.01 11.94
CA SER A 161 -0.14 -1.44 11.42
C SER A 161 -0.28 0.05 11.15
N PRO A 162 0.76 0.84 11.43
CA PRO A 162 0.83 2.22 10.96
C PRO A 162 0.58 2.25 9.46
N THR A 163 -0.30 3.14 9.02
CA THR A 163 -0.69 3.25 7.61
C THR A 163 -0.60 4.69 7.15
N ILE A 164 0.08 4.90 6.03
CA ILE A 164 0.16 6.18 5.33
C ILE A 164 -0.70 6.10 4.07
N HIS A 165 -1.58 7.07 3.87
CA HIS A 165 -2.31 7.21 2.62
C HIS A 165 -1.46 8.01 1.63
N VAL A 166 -0.95 7.32 0.62
CA VAL A 166 -0.14 7.90 -0.45
C VAL A 166 -1.02 8.23 -1.64
N ILE A 167 -1.14 9.52 -1.95
CA ILE A 167 -1.86 10.03 -3.12
C ILE A 167 -0.83 10.21 -4.23
N ASN A 168 -0.79 9.24 -5.13
CA ASN A 168 0.20 9.15 -6.20
C ASN A 168 -0.25 9.83 -7.50
N LYS A 169 0.68 9.97 -8.45
CA LYS A 169 0.48 10.55 -9.78
C LYS A 169 0.12 12.04 -9.76
N THR A 170 0.71 12.78 -8.82
CA THR A 170 0.47 14.23 -8.69
C THR A 170 0.88 15.04 -9.93
N ASP A 171 1.74 14.46 -10.78
CA ASP A 171 2.15 15.01 -12.07
C ASP A 171 1.02 15.04 -13.12
N VAL A 172 -0.02 14.22 -12.96
CA VAL A 172 -1.10 14.09 -13.95
C VAL A 172 -2.10 15.24 -13.86
N SER A 173 -2.43 15.71 -12.64
CA SER A 173 -3.43 16.76 -12.44
C SER A 173 -3.17 17.59 -11.18
N PRO A 174 -2.41 18.69 -11.29
CA PRO A 174 -2.20 19.62 -10.19
C PRO A 174 -3.51 20.19 -9.62
N GLU A 175 -4.52 20.39 -10.47
CA GLU A 175 -5.84 20.89 -10.04
C GLU A 175 -6.53 19.89 -9.09
N SER A 176 -6.46 18.59 -9.39
CA SER A 176 -7.01 17.55 -8.54
C SER A 176 -6.26 17.45 -7.20
N VAL A 177 -4.95 17.65 -7.20
CA VAL A 177 -4.15 17.76 -5.97
C VAL A 177 -4.70 18.84 -5.04
N GLU A 178 -4.94 20.04 -5.57
CA GLU A 178 -5.49 21.15 -4.78
C GLU A 178 -6.92 20.87 -4.30
N LYS A 179 -7.74 20.20 -5.10
CA LYS A 179 -9.08 19.75 -4.67
C LYS A 179 -8.99 18.78 -3.49
N ILE A 180 -8.13 17.77 -3.57
CA ILE A 180 -7.94 16.79 -2.50
C ILE A 180 -7.42 17.44 -1.22
N LYS A 181 -6.46 18.37 -1.31
CA LYS A 181 -6.00 19.14 -0.16
C LYS A 181 -7.13 19.92 0.52
N LYS A 182 -8.05 20.49 -0.28
CA LYS A 182 -9.27 21.12 0.26
C LYS A 182 -10.16 20.11 0.97
N PHE A 183 -10.36 18.91 0.41
CA PHE A 183 -11.15 17.87 1.06
C PHE A 183 -10.58 17.47 2.42
N ILE A 184 -9.26 17.32 2.52
CA ILE A 184 -8.57 17.04 3.79
C ILE A 184 -8.80 18.16 4.81
N SER A 185 -8.89 19.41 4.36
CA SER A 185 -9.08 20.57 5.24
C SER A 185 -10.52 20.74 5.76
N ILE A 186 -11.52 20.04 5.23
CA ILE A 186 -12.93 20.14 5.65
C ILE A 186 -13.07 19.64 7.10
N LYS A 187 -13.64 20.52 7.94
CA LYS A 187 -13.84 20.25 9.36
C LYS A 187 -15.30 19.99 9.73
N ASN A 188 -16.25 20.48 8.95
CA ASN A 188 -17.67 20.35 9.24
C ASN A 188 -18.52 20.21 7.96
N THR A 189 -19.75 19.69 8.12
CA THR A 189 -20.69 19.42 7.03
C THR A 189 -21.24 20.69 6.34
N ASN A 190 -21.10 21.87 6.97
CA ASN A 190 -21.60 23.11 6.37
C ASN A 190 -20.79 23.53 5.16
N GLU A 191 -19.55 23.02 5.04
CA GLU A 191 -18.67 23.26 3.91
C GLU A 191 -19.04 22.41 2.68
N LEU A 192 -19.95 21.43 2.86
CA LEU A 192 -20.40 20.51 1.81
C LEU A 192 -21.79 20.92 1.31
N LYS A 193 -21.98 20.85 -0.01
CA LYS A 193 -23.25 21.20 -0.66
C LYS A 193 -24.16 19.98 -0.83
N ASN A 194 -23.58 18.82 -1.16
CA ASN A 194 -24.29 17.61 -1.47
C ASN A 194 -24.69 16.86 -0.19
N ILE A 195 -25.94 16.39 -0.12
CA ILE A 195 -26.47 15.66 1.04
C ILE A 195 -25.73 14.32 1.24
N ASN A 196 -25.41 13.61 0.15
CA ASN A 196 -24.70 12.34 0.23
C ASN A 196 -23.26 12.54 0.75
N GLU A 197 -22.59 13.63 0.34
CA GLU A 197 -21.28 14.00 0.87
C GLU A 197 -21.34 14.28 2.37
N LYS A 198 -22.38 14.97 2.85
CA LYS A 198 -22.59 15.21 4.29
C LYS A 198 -22.77 13.92 5.07
N HIS A 199 -23.57 12.98 4.56
CA HIS A 199 -23.77 11.67 5.21
C HIS A 199 -22.46 10.87 5.24
N LEU A 200 -21.75 10.80 4.13
CA LEU A 200 -20.48 10.08 4.04
C LEU A 200 -19.41 10.72 4.96
N PHE A 201 -19.34 12.05 5.00
CA PHE A 201 -18.44 12.76 5.90
C PHE A 201 -18.75 12.51 7.38
N ASN A 202 -20.04 12.45 7.76
CA ASN A 202 -20.42 12.11 9.12
C ASN A 202 -20.01 10.67 9.48
N ALA A 203 -20.21 9.69 8.57
CA ALA A 203 -19.74 8.33 8.77
C ALA A 203 -18.20 8.28 8.93
N TYR A 204 -17.47 8.98 8.07
CA TYR A 204 -16.02 9.10 8.15
C TYR A 204 -15.55 9.69 9.49
N ARG A 205 -16.21 10.74 9.99
CA ARG A 205 -15.92 11.34 11.31
C ARG A 205 -16.09 10.35 12.47
N HIS A 206 -17.02 9.41 12.37
CA HIS A 206 -17.17 8.34 13.37
C HIS A 206 -16.03 7.32 13.26
N ILE A 207 -15.65 6.93 12.03
CA ILE A 207 -14.54 6.02 11.79
C ILE A 207 -13.23 6.63 12.31
N GLN A 208 -13.00 7.93 12.10
CA GLN A 208 -11.83 8.63 12.62
C GLN A 208 -11.65 8.50 14.13
N LYS A 209 -12.75 8.41 14.89
CA LYS A 209 -12.68 8.31 16.36
C LYS A 209 -12.23 6.95 16.87
N ILE A 210 -12.43 5.90 16.09
CA ILE A 210 -12.19 4.50 16.47
C ILE A 210 -11.01 3.86 15.73
N THR A 211 -10.39 4.58 14.81
CA THR A 211 -9.24 4.11 14.03
C THR A 211 -8.04 5.02 14.25
N PRO A 212 -6.81 4.51 14.09
CA PRO A 212 -5.61 5.33 14.11
C PRO A 212 -5.67 6.47 13.08
N GLU A 213 -4.98 7.56 13.35
CA GLU A 213 -4.86 8.66 12.41
C GLU A 213 -4.05 8.22 11.18
N THR A 214 -4.53 8.60 9.98
CA THR A 214 -3.80 8.38 8.73
C THR A 214 -3.08 9.65 8.30
N THR A 215 -1.83 9.51 7.93
CA THR A 215 -1.05 10.62 7.34
C THR A 215 -1.22 10.60 5.82
N HIS A 216 -1.35 11.78 5.22
CA HIS A 216 -1.44 11.94 3.77
C HIS A 216 -0.10 12.38 3.19
N VAL A 217 0.34 11.71 2.13
CA VAL A 217 1.55 12.09 1.39
C VAL A 217 1.22 12.15 -0.10
N PHE A 218 1.57 13.27 -0.73
CA PHE A 218 1.32 13.53 -2.14
C PHE A 218 2.62 13.34 -2.93
N VAL A 219 2.64 12.38 -3.85
CA VAL A 219 3.86 12.03 -4.60
C VAL A 219 3.58 11.82 -6.08
N SER A 220 4.62 11.90 -6.88
CA SER A 220 4.66 11.28 -8.20
C SER A 220 5.78 10.25 -8.24
N ALA A 221 5.44 8.97 -8.32
CA ALA A 221 6.42 7.92 -8.52
C ALA A 221 7.14 8.06 -9.88
N LYS A 222 6.47 8.65 -10.89
CA LYS A 222 7.02 8.86 -12.24
C LYS A 222 8.11 9.92 -12.28
N THR A 223 7.87 11.07 -11.65
CA THR A 223 8.82 12.20 -11.61
C THR A 223 9.71 12.17 -10.38
N LYS A 224 9.46 11.25 -9.45
CA LYS A 224 10.09 11.14 -8.12
C LYS A 224 9.80 12.33 -7.19
N ASP A 225 8.82 13.18 -7.55
CA ASP A 225 8.46 14.33 -6.74
C ASP A 225 7.91 13.91 -5.37
N ASN A 226 8.40 14.55 -4.31
CA ASN A 226 8.00 14.35 -2.93
C ASN A 226 8.22 12.92 -2.36
N VAL A 227 8.88 12.01 -3.05
CA VAL A 227 9.18 10.66 -2.53
C VAL A 227 10.02 10.72 -1.25
N TRP A 228 10.84 11.76 -1.08
CA TRP A 228 11.59 12.01 0.15
C TRP A 228 10.70 12.07 1.41
N GLN A 229 9.42 12.49 1.28
CA GLN A 229 8.49 12.49 2.42
C GLN A 229 8.18 11.07 2.89
N ILE A 230 7.93 10.14 1.95
CA ILE A 230 7.72 8.72 2.30
C ILE A 230 8.97 8.18 2.99
N LYS A 231 10.15 8.45 2.44
CA LYS A 231 11.42 8.03 3.01
C LYS A 231 11.60 8.56 4.44
N ALA A 232 11.32 9.84 4.68
CA ALA A 232 11.38 10.43 6.01
C ALA A 232 10.41 9.76 7.01
N TYR A 233 9.23 9.33 6.57
CA TYR A 233 8.33 8.54 7.42
C TYR A 233 8.87 7.13 7.69
N ILE A 234 9.46 6.47 6.70
CA ILE A 234 10.08 5.15 6.86
C ILE A 234 11.22 5.22 7.87
N THR A 235 12.18 6.11 7.68
CA THR A 235 13.34 6.24 8.56
C THR A 235 12.91 6.65 9.98
N ARG A 236 11.94 7.54 10.12
CA ARG A 236 11.39 7.91 11.43
C ARG A 236 10.68 6.74 12.12
N ALA A 237 9.93 5.93 11.39
CA ALA A 237 9.20 4.81 11.97
C ALA A 237 10.13 3.69 12.47
N PHE A 238 11.22 3.43 11.76
CA PHE A 238 12.06 2.25 12.00
C PHE A 238 13.44 2.56 12.58
N LYS A 239 13.96 3.77 12.36
CA LYS A 239 15.34 4.17 12.72
C LYS A 239 15.40 5.45 13.57
N GLY A 240 14.29 5.88 14.15
CA GLY A 240 14.24 7.10 14.96
C GLY A 240 14.49 8.39 14.18
N GLY A 241 14.58 8.32 12.84
CA GLY A 241 14.88 9.44 11.97
C GLY A 241 16.37 9.62 11.67
N GLU A 242 17.21 8.68 12.04
CA GLU A 242 18.65 8.71 11.76
C GLU A 242 18.93 8.26 10.31
N ASP A 243 19.77 9.01 9.59
CA ASP A 243 20.30 8.62 8.29
C ASP A 243 21.53 7.71 8.49
N LYS A 244 21.70 6.71 7.63
CA LYS A 244 22.84 5.76 7.70
C LYS A 244 24.15 6.36 7.13
N ARG A 245 24.12 7.64 6.75
CA ARG A 245 25.29 8.34 6.18
C ARG A 245 26.26 8.76 7.29
N GLU A 246 26.96 7.80 7.88
CA GLU A 246 28.27 8.00 8.52
C GLU A 246 29.23 6.90 8.08
#